data_b655ea06caf5351c700cf7146122ada2
#
_entry.id   b655ea06caf5351c700cf7146122ada2
#
_cell.length_a   1.000
_cell.length_b   1.000
_cell.length_c   1.000
_cell.angle_alpha   90.00
_cell.angle_beta   90.00
_cell.angle_gamma   90.00
#
_symmetry.space_group_name_H-M   'P 1'
#
loop_
_entity.id
_entity.type
_entity.pdbx_description
1 polymer ?
#
loop_
_entity_poly.entity_id
_entity_poly.type
_entity_poly.pdbx_seq_one_letter_code
_entity_poly.pdbx_strand_id
1 'polypeptide(L)'
;MEVNTKVNLSGLILDNPVIPASGTFGFGKEYVNFYDINILGSISIKGTTVQRRKGNPQPRIAECYSGLINSVGLENPGMENVILKELKDLEKIYRKPVIANISGFSVEEYVTLAREMDQVDNVGIIEVNISCPNVDHGGLAFGTNANNVRELTKKIKEVTTKPVYMKLSPNVTDIKEIARAAEEGGADGISLINTLMGMRIDINRRKPVIANKKGGFSGPAIFPVALRMVYEVYEATNLPIIGIGGISSAEDVIEMMMAGATAVQIGAANLINPMACKEIIEELPLVMKKLGITSLDEIIGIAHKD
;
A
#
# COMPACT_ATOMS: atom_id res chain seq x y z
N MET A 1 3.49 27.94 -16.25
CA MET A 1 3.60 27.82 -14.79
C MET A 1 4.39 26.55 -14.50
N GLU A 2 5.45 26.62 -13.74
CA GLU A 2 6.18 25.46 -13.22
C GLU A 2 5.37 24.89 -12.03
N VAL A 3 5.23 23.59 -11.93
CA VAL A 3 4.47 22.93 -10.85
C VAL A 3 5.41 22.07 -10.00
N ASN A 4 5.14 22.00 -8.71
CA ASN A 4 5.89 21.20 -7.75
C ASN A 4 5.10 19.91 -7.41
N THR A 5 5.63 18.77 -7.83
CA THR A 5 5.05 17.45 -7.55
C THR A 5 5.66 16.75 -6.32
N LYS A 6 6.64 17.35 -5.66
CA LYS A 6 7.30 16.76 -4.49
C LYS A 6 6.34 16.66 -3.31
N VAL A 7 6.49 15.59 -2.54
CA VAL A 7 5.76 15.37 -1.28
C VAL A 7 6.71 14.86 -0.20
N ASN A 8 6.33 15.05 1.06
CA ASN A 8 7.11 14.61 2.22
C ASN A 8 6.34 13.53 3.00
N LEU A 9 6.89 12.34 3.07
CA LEU A 9 6.38 11.24 3.88
C LEU A 9 7.28 11.02 5.11
N SER A 10 6.93 11.63 6.24
CA SER A 10 7.65 11.49 7.52
C SER A 10 9.17 11.70 7.38
N GLY A 11 9.58 12.72 6.63
CA GLY A 11 10.98 13.06 6.37
C GLY A 11 11.56 12.47 5.08
N LEU A 12 10.92 11.50 4.46
CA LEU A 12 11.29 11.00 3.15
C LEU A 12 10.68 11.88 2.05
N ILE A 13 11.53 12.64 1.35
CA ILE A 13 11.11 13.50 0.24
C ILE A 13 11.02 12.68 -1.04
N LEU A 14 9.84 12.64 -1.63
CA LEU A 14 9.57 12.00 -2.93
C LEU A 14 9.47 13.07 -4.02
N ASP A 15 10.00 12.79 -5.21
CA ASP A 15 9.93 13.70 -6.37
C ASP A 15 8.50 13.86 -6.92
N ASN A 16 7.66 12.85 -6.67
CA ASN A 16 6.23 12.84 -6.98
C ASN A 16 5.51 11.85 -6.04
N PRO A 17 4.17 11.91 -5.90
CA PRO A 17 3.41 11.13 -4.94
C PRO A 17 3.15 9.68 -5.37
N VAL A 18 3.55 9.26 -6.58
CA VAL A 18 3.14 7.97 -7.18
C VAL A 18 4.07 6.84 -6.82
N ILE A 19 3.52 5.81 -6.20
CA ILE A 19 4.21 4.62 -5.69
C ILE A 19 3.48 3.38 -6.21
N PRO A 20 4.12 2.39 -6.84
CA PRO A 20 3.47 1.11 -7.11
C PRO A 20 3.18 0.38 -5.79
N ALA A 21 1.96 -0.17 -5.67
CA ALA A 21 1.50 -0.86 -4.47
C ALA A 21 2.18 -2.22 -4.29
N SER A 22 2.45 -2.57 -3.04
CA SER A 22 2.95 -3.89 -2.69
C SER A 22 2.08 -5.01 -3.29
N GLY A 23 2.73 -5.99 -3.88
CA GLY A 23 2.07 -7.14 -4.51
C GLY A 23 1.69 -6.95 -5.97
N THR A 24 1.85 -5.76 -6.55
CA THR A 24 1.57 -5.47 -7.97
C THR A 24 2.80 -5.08 -8.77
N PHE A 25 3.95 -4.97 -8.14
CA PHE A 25 5.21 -4.53 -8.75
C PHE A 25 6.40 -5.45 -8.44
N GLY A 26 6.20 -6.49 -7.62
CA GLY A 26 7.26 -7.41 -7.20
C GLY A 26 8.39 -6.68 -6.48
N PHE A 27 9.59 -6.80 -7.03
CA PHE A 27 10.81 -6.06 -6.63
C PHE A 27 11.33 -5.17 -7.79
N GLY A 28 10.48 -4.82 -8.73
CA GLY A 28 10.77 -3.88 -9.82
C GLY A 28 11.54 -4.46 -11.01
N LYS A 29 12.10 -5.66 -10.92
CA LYS A 29 12.97 -6.26 -11.96
C LYS A 29 12.28 -6.42 -13.31
N GLU A 30 11.02 -6.76 -13.32
CA GLU A 30 10.23 -6.96 -14.54
C GLU A 30 9.93 -5.63 -15.22
N TYR A 31 9.74 -4.58 -14.43
CA TYR A 31 9.28 -3.27 -14.91
C TYR A 31 10.36 -2.43 -15.59
N VAL A 32 11.66 -2.68 -15.32
CA VAL A 32 12.75 -1.99 -16.03
C VAL A 32 12.76 -2.24 -17.54
N ASN A 33 12.07 -3.29 -18.00
CA ASN A 33 11.92 -3.58 -19.42
C ASN A 33 10.86 -2.68 -20.10
N PHE A 34 10.02 -2.00 -19.32
CA PHE A 34 8.96 -1.13 -19.84
C PHE A 34 9.35 0.35 -19.74
N TYR A 35 10.00 0.78 -18.66
CA TYR A 35 10.42 2.17 -18.45
C TYR A 35 11.51 2.29 -17.37
N ASP A 36 12.15 3.46 -17.30
CA ASP A 36 13.08 3.76 -16.20
C ASP A 36 12.28 3.94 -14.89
N ILE A 37 12.36 2.94 -14.02
CA ILE A 37 11.64 2.92 -12.74
C ILE A 37 12.09 4.03 -11.76
N ASN A 38 13.22 4.71 -12.03
CA ASN A 38 13.67 5.84 -11.20
C ASN A 38 12.77 7.08 -11.30
N ILE A 39 11.81 7.12 -12.24
CA ILE A 39 10.78 8.15 -12.26
C ILE A 39 9.78 8.03 -11.10
N LEU A 40 9.59 6.82 -10.53
CA LEU A 40 8.67 6.58 -9.42
C LEU A 40 9.09 7.39 -8.18
N GLY A 41 8.11 7.87 -7.41
CA GLY A 41 8.38 8.55 -6.14
C GLY A 41 9.07 7.62 -5.13
N SER A 42 8.54 6.43 -4.96
CA SER A 42 9.13 5.30 -4.23
C SER A 42 8.58 3.99 -4.79
N ILE A 43 8.98 2.86 -4.22
CA ILE A 43 8.45 1.52 -4.55
C ILE A 43 8.05 0.83 -3.25
N SER A 44 6.77 0.42 -3.12
CA SER A 44 6.37 -0.49 -2.04
C SER A 44 6.62 -1.93 -2.50
N ILE A 45 7.67 -2.55 -1.95
CA ILE A 45 8.10 -3.89 -2.35
C ILE A 45 7.09 -4.96 -1.98
N LYS A 46 7.23 -6.14 -2.56
CA LYS A 46 6.41 -7.32 -2.24
C LYS A 46 6.39 -7.60 -0.74
N GLY A 47 5.19 -7.80 -0.20
CA GLY A 47 5.00 -8.12 1.22
C GLY A 47 5.86 -9.30 1.66
N THR A 48 6.71 -9.05 2.65
CA THR A 48 7.74 -9.95 3.15
C THR A 48 7.28 -10.61 4.45
N THR A 49 7.45 -11.93 4.56
CA THR A 49 7.25 -12.71 5.80
C THR A 49 8.58 -13.25 6.29
N VAL A 50 8.70 -13.61 7.59
CA VAL A 50 9.93 -14.18 8.16
C VAL A 50 10.35 -15.39 7.34
N GLN A 51 9.44 -16.35 7.16
CA GLN A 51 9.68 -17.54 6.36
C GLN A 51 9.17 -17.37 4.92
N ARG A 52 9.81 -18.07 3.96
CA ARG A 52 9.33 -18.16 2.59
C ARG A 52 7.89 -18.70 2.52
N ARG A 53 7.07 -18.13 1.64
CA ARG A 53 5.71 -18.59 1.37
C ARG A 53 5.50 -18.89 -0.12
N LYS A 54 4.86 -20.03 -0.39
CA LYS A 54 4.48 -20.44 -1.76
C LYS A 54 3.18 -19.78 -2.24
N GLY A 55 2.45 -19.11 -1.32
CA GLY A 55 1.12 -18.60 -1.61
C GLY A 55 0.05 -19.68 -1.61
N ASN A 56 -1.18 -19.28 -1.95
CA ASN A 56 -2.35 -20.13 -1.99
C ASN A 56 -2.44 -20.95 -3.29
N PRO A 57 -3.24 -22.04 -3.32
CA PRO A 57 -3.52 -22.83 -4.53
C PRO A 57 -4.11 -21.97 -5.65
N GLN A 58 -3.87 -22.37 -6.90
CA GLN A 58 -4.47 -21.78 -8.10
C GLN A 58 -5.85 -22.40 -8.40
N PRO A 59 -6.75 -21.66 -9.09
CA PRO A 59 -6.62 -20.24 -9.50
C PRO A 59 -6.75 -19.31 -8.29
N ARG A 60 -5.90 -18.31 -8.21
CA ARG A 60 -5.84 -17.37 -7.07
C ARG A 60 -6.01 -15.91 -7.46
N ILE A 61 -6.22 -15.64 -8.75
CA ILE A 61 -6.56 -14.34 -9.31
C ILE A 61 -7.66 -14.58 -10.36
N ALA A 62 -8.65 -13.70 -10.41
CA ALA A 62 -9.69 -13.71 -11.42
C ALA A 62 -10.18 -12.29 -11.71
N GLU A 63 -10.44 -12.02 -12.98
CA GLU A 63 -11.06 -10.77 -13.40
C GLU A 63 -12.54 -10.70 -12.98
N CYS A 64 -13.01 -9.51 -12.71
CA CYS A 64 -14.41 -9.19 -12.48
C CYS A 64 -14.76 -7.81 -13.06
N TYR A 65 -16.04 -7.41 -13.01
CA TYR A 65 -16.46 -6.10 -13.50
C TYR A 65 -15.67 -4.98 -12.80
N SER A 66 -15.03 -4.13 -13.60
CA SER A 66 -14.24 -2.98 -13.13
C SER A 66 -13.17 -3.31 -12.09
N GLY A 67 -12.59 -4.51 -12.17
CA GLY A 67 -11.52 -4.89 -11.25
C GLY A 67 -11.14 -6.36 -11.29
N LEU A 68 -10.49 -6.80 -10.23
CA LEU A 68 -10.03 -8.18 -10.05
C LEU A 68 -10.20 -8.66 -8.61
N ILE A 69 -10.35 -9.96 -8.44
CA ILE A 69 -10.34 -10.63 -7.14
C ILE A 69 -9.08 -11.46 -7.02
N ASN A 70 -8.36 -11.34 -5.90
CA ASN A 70 -7.16 -12.13 -5.65
C ASN A 70 -7.15 -12.74 -4.24
N SER A 71 -6.48 -13.88 -4.15
CA SER A 71 -6.10 -14.54 -2.89
C SER A 71 -4.70 -15.14 -3.04
N VAL A 72 -3.71 -14.32 -3.41
CA VAL A 72 -2.33 -14.79 -3.66
C VAL A 72 -1.70 -15.46 -2.44
N GLY A 73 -2.02 -15.02 -1.22
CA GLY A 73 -1.58 -15.65 0.02
C GLY A 73 -0.14 -15.34 0.42
N LEU A 74 0.29 -14.10 0.22
CA LEU A 74 1.61 -13.58 0.60
C LEU A 74 2.78 -14.39 0.02
N GLU A 75 2.68 -14.88 -1.23
CA GLU A 75 3.83 -15.50 -1.89
C GLU A 75 5.03 -14.56 -1.89
N ASN A 76 6.13 -15.00 -1.27
CA ASN A 76 7.37 -14.24 -1.19
C ASN A 76 8.55 -15.16 -0.83
N PRO A 77 9.81 -14.75 -1.10
CA PRO A 77 10.98 -15.59 -0.89
C PRO A 77 11.43 -15.70 0.58
N GLY A 78 10.79 -14.99 1.52
CA GLY A 78 11.20 -14.88 2.92
C GLY A 78 12.21 -13.75 3.18
N MET A 79 12.22 -13.29 4.42
CA MET A 79 12.98 -12.12 4.88
C MET A 79 14.47 -12.16 4.49
N GLU A 80 15.13 -13.28 4.76
CA GLU A 80 16.56 -13.43 4.46
C GLU A 80 16.86 -13.23 2.98
N ASN A 81 16.10 -13.87 2.08
CA ASN A 81 16.25 -13.69 0.64
C ASN A 81 15.90 -12.28 0.17
N VAL A 82 14.88 -11.65 0.78
CA VAL A 82 14.52 -10.27 0.45
C VAL A 82 15.68 -9.34 0.78
N ILE A 83 16.29 -9.45 1.95
CA ILE A 83 17.39 -8.58 2.39
C ILE A 83 18.67 -8.88 1.61
N LEU A 84 19.08 -10.15 1.53
CA LEU A 84 20.39 -10.51 0.97
C LEU A 84 20.42 -10.49 -0.56
N LYS A 85 19.28 -10.57 -1.22
CA LYS A 85 19.20 -10.66 -2.68
C LYS A 85 18.30 -9.61 -3.29
N GLU A 86 17.00 -9.64 -2.99
CA GLU A 86 16.02 -8.84 -3.74
C GLU A 86 16.26 -7.32 -3.57
N LEU A 87 16.51 -6.85 -2.33
CA LEU A 87 16.80 -5.44 -2.06
C LEU A 87 18.16 -5.02 -2.61
N LYS A 88 19.18 -5.87 -2.53
CA LYS A 88 20.50 -5.59 -3.13
C LYS A 88 20.47 -5.55 -4.66
N ASP A 89 19.64 -6.38 -5.28
CA ASP A 89 19.46 -6.34 -6.73
C ASP A 89 18.64 -5.11 -7.15
N LEU A 90 17.62 -4.75 -6.35
CA LEU A 90 16.83 -3.53 -6.59
C LEU A 90 17.70 -2.27 -6.51
N GLU A 91 18.61 -2.17 -5.55
CA GLU A 91 19.54 -1.05 -5.38
C GLU A 91 20.40 -0.77 -6.64
N LYS A 92 20.67 -1.79 -7.45
CA LYS A 92 21.43 -1.63 -8.70
C LYS A 92 20.62 -0.93 -9.81
N ILE A 93 19.30 -0.98 -9.74
CA ILE A 93 18.37 -0.49 -10.78
C ILE A 93 17.48 0.65 -10.31
N TYR A 94 17.34 0.86 -9.00
CA TYR A 94 16.53 1.91 -8.38
C TYR A 94 17.32 2.63 -7.29
N ARG A 95 17.44 3.96 -7.38
CA ARG A 95 18.39 4.76 -6.58
C ARG A 95 17.78 5.47 -5.39
N LYS A 96 16.46 5.37 -5.22
CA LYS A 96 15.73 6.04 -4.14
C LYS A 96 15.37 5.04 -3.04
N PRO A 97 15.14 5.51 -1.80
CA PRO A 97 14.64 4.64 -0.74
C PRO A 97 13.30 4.00 -1.10
N VAL A 98 13.12 2.75 -0.66
CA VAL A 98 11.90 1.97 -0.87
C VAL A 98 11.05 1.86 0.39
N ILE A 99 9.79 1.49 0.23
CA ILE A 99 8.87 1.12 1.31
C ILE A 99 8.91 -0.39 1.47
N ALA A 100 9.40 -0.87 2.61
CA ALA A 100 9.41 -2.29 2.93
C ALA A 100 8.06 -2.72 3.48
N ASN A 101 7.23 -3.39 2.66
CA ASN A 101 5.99 -3.97 3.14
C ASN A 101 6.28 -5.28 3.90
N ILE A 102 5.87 -5.37 5.16
CA ILE A 102 6.06 -6.52 6.03
C ILE A 102 4.73 -7.13 6.47
N SER A 103 4.70 -8.46 6.60
CA SER A 103 3.51 -9.20 7.04
C SER A 103 3.93 -10.32 7.97
N GLY A 104 3.29 -10.42 9.14
CA GLY A 104 3.53 -11.47 10.14
C GLY A 104 2.24 -12.18 10.55
N PHE A 105 2.37 -13.31 11.20
CA PHE A 105 1.29 -14.11 11.78
C PHE A 105 1.30 -14.08 13.31
N SER A 106 2.33 -13.49 13.90
CA SER A 106 2.43 -13.20 15.32
C SER A 106 3.10 -11.83 15.53
N VAL A 107 2.98 -11.29 16.74
CA VAL A 107 3.66 -10.03 17.11
C VAL A 107 5.18 -10.16 16.97
N GLU A 108 5.72 -11.32 17.34
CA GLU A 108 7.16 -11.62 17.28
C GLU A 108 7.68 -11.60 15.84
N GLU A 109 6.90 -12.10 14.88
CA GLU A 109 7.25 -12.06 13.46
C GLU A 109 7.28 -10.62 12.93
N TYR A 110 6.30 -9.78 13.28
CA TYR A 110 6.30 -8.36 12.90
C TYR A 110 7.49 -7.61 13.51
N VAL A 111 7.78 -7.83 14.79
CA VAL A 111 8.92 -7.21 15.49
C VAL A 111 10.23 -7.65 14.87
N THR A 112 10.38 -8.93 14.54
CA THR A 112 11.57 -9.46 13.86
C THR A 112 11.76 -8.80 12.50
N LEU A 113 10.70 -8.78 11.66
CA LEU A 113 10.74 -8.16 10.34
C LEU A 113 11.08 -6.66 10.41
N ALA A 114 10.49 -5.94 11.35
CA ALA A 114 10.74 -4.51 11.51
C ALA A 114 12.20 -4.23 11.91
N ARG A 115 12.74 -5.00 12.87
CA ARG A 115 14.13 -4.90 13.31
C ARG A 115 15.13 -5.16 12.17
N GLU A 116 14.91 -6.21 11.40
CA GLU A 116 15.79 -6.57 10.30
C GLU A 116 15.71 -5.56 9.14
N MET A 117 14.51 -5.07 8.80
CA MET A 117 14.33 -4.05 7.77
C MET A 117 14.88 -2.67 8.20
N ASP A 118 14.97 -2.39 9.51
CA ASP A 118 15.59 -1.18 10.03
C ASP A 118 17.09 -1.10 9.67
N GLN A 119 17.77 -2.24 9.58
CA GLN A 119 19.19 -2.33 9.26
C GLN A 119 19.49 -2.22 7.76
N VAL A 120 18.49 -2.12 6.90
CA VAL A 120 18.69 -2.11 5.45
C VAL A 120 18.70 -0.67 4.93
N ASP A 121 19.82 -0.21 4.39
CA ASP A 121 20.08 1.20 4.04
C ASP A 121 19.08 1.77 3.01
N ASN A 122 18.72 1.00 1.99
CA ASN A 122 17.80 1.45 0.96
C ASN A 122 16.31 1.35 1.35
N VAL A 123 15.98 0.90 2.57
CA VAL A 123 14.63 0.99 3.12
C VAL A 123 14.43 2.33 3.80
N GLY A 124 13.47 3.13 3.33
CA GLY A 124 13.15 4.45 3.89
C GLY A 124 11.93 4.44 4.82
N ILE A 125 10.99 3.54 4.60
CA ILE A 125 9.75 3.39 5.39
C ILE A 125 9.45 1.90 5.57
N ILE A 126 8.92 1.53 6.73
CA ILE A 126 8.39 0.19 7.01
C ILE A 126 6.86 0.26 6.95
N GLU A 127 6.25 -0.38 5.96
CA GLU A 127 4.78 -0.50 5.82
C GLU A 127 4.31 -1.82 6.42
N VAL A 128 3.60 -1.75 7.54
CA VAL A 128 3.14 -2.90 8.32
C VAL A 128 1.76 -3.33 7.82
N ASN A 129 1.69 -4.43 7.09
CA ASN A 129 0.44 -4.97 6.55
C ASN A 129 -0.29 -5.79 7.62
N ILE A 130 -1.27 -5.18 8.28
CA ILE A 130 -2.10 -5.81 9.33
C ILE A 130 -3.40 -6.44 8.80
N SER A 131 -3.57 -6.50 7.49
CA SER A 131 -4.82 -6.94 6.84
C SER A 131 -4.89 -8.45 6.60
N CYS A 132 -3.95 -9.25 7.11
CA CYS A 132 -3.90 -10.69 6.81
C CYS A 132 -5.03 -11.43 7.56
N PRO A 133 -6.04 -12.00 6.86
CA PRO A 133 -7.18 -12.64 7.49
C PRO A 133 -6.90 -14.07 8.01
N ASN A 134 -5.68 -14.57 7.82
CA ASN A 134 -5.35 -15.96 8.12
C ASN A 134 -4.80 -16.11 9.53
N VAL A 135 -5.68 -16.47 10.45
CA VAL A 135 -5.29 -16.93 11.77
C VAL A 135 -5.94 -18.27 12.05
N ASP A 136 -5.32 -19.33 11.56
CA ASP A 136 -5.71 -20.72 11.86
C ASP A 136 -5.28 -21.16 13.28
N HIS A 137 -4.63 -20.29 14.05
CA HIS A 137 -4.23 -20.59 15.43
C HIS A 137 -4.51 -19.41 16.38
N GLY A 138 -5.77 -19.29 16.82
CA GLY A 138 -6.11 -18.40 17.93
C GLY A 138 -6.57 -16.98 17.59
N GLY A 139 -6.86 -16.65 16.35
CA GLY A 139 -7.91 -15.71 16.00
C GLY A 139 -7.72 -14.23 16.26
N LEU A 140 -6.54 -13.67 16.27
CA LEU A 140 -6.36 -12.22 16.29
C LEU A 140 -6.13 -11.69 14.86
N ALA A 141 -7.21 -11.28 14.18
CA ALA A 141 -7.09 -10.42 13.02
C ALA A 141 -6.53 -9.06 13.52
N PHE A 142 -5.20 -8.88 13.44
CA PHE A 142 -4.52 -7.70 13.99
C PHE A 142 -5.19 -6.39 13.55
N GLY A 143 -5.58 -6.27 12.30
CA GLY A 143 -6.11 -5.06 11.71
C GLY A 143 -7.60 -4.79 11.95
N THR A 144 -8.32 -5.63 12.71
CA THR A 144 -9.76 -5.44 12.96
C THR A 144 -10.08 -5.07 14.41
N ASN A 145 -9.08 -5.01 15.28
CA ASN A 145 -9.23 -4.66 16.68
C ASN A 145 -8.25 -3.54 17.06
N ALA A 146 -8.78 -2.41 17.52
CA ALA A 146 -8.01 -1.21 17.85
C ALA A 146 -6.91 -1.47 18.90
N ASN A 147 -7.20 -2.24 19.95
CA ASN A 147 -6.20 -2.54 20.98
C ASN A 147 -5.03 -3.34 20.42
N ASN A 148 -5.30 -4.32 19.55
CA ASN A 148 -4.25 -5.11 18.91
C ASN A 148 -3.38 -4.24 17.98
N VAL A 149 -3.99 -3.33 17.22
CA VAL A 149 -3.27 -2.38 16.36
C VAL A 149 -2.35 -1.49 17.22
N ARG A 150 -2.87 -0.90 18.28
CA ARG A 150 -2.10 -0.05 19.20
C ARG A 150 -0.89 -0.79 19.77
N GLU A 151 -1.11 -1.97 20.36
CA GLU A 151 -0.04 -2.74 21.00
C GLU A 151 1.00 -3.26 20.00
N LEU A 152 0.56 -3.70 18.82
CA LEU A 152 1.48 -4.10 17.76
C LEU A 152 2.34 -2.92 17.29
N THR A 153 1.73 -1.76 17.06
CA THR A 153 2.42 -0.55 16.63
C THR A 153 3.49 -0.13 17.64
N LYS A 154 3.16 -0.11 18.96
CA LYS A 154 4.12 0.19 20.02
C LYS A 154 5.33 -0.73 19.97
N LYS A 155 5.11 -2.04 19.90
CA LYS A 155 6.20 -3.03 19.89
C LYS A 155 7.08 -2.93 18.64
N ILE A 156 6.53 -2.56 17.50
CA ILE A 156 7.29 -2.31 16.28
C ILE A 156 8.13 -1.04 16.45
N LYS A 157 7.56 0.03 16.99
CA LYS A 157 8.27 1.30 17.22
C LYS A 157 9.43 1.19 18.22
N GLU A 158 9.39 0.23 19.14
CA GLU A 158 10.48 -0.04 20.07
C GLU A 158 11.74 -0.61 19.40
N VAL A 159 11.64 -1.15 18.18
CA VAL A 159 12.73 -1.88 17.53
C VAL A 159 13.19 -1.27 16.20
N THR A 160 12.60 -0.16 15.78
CA THR A 160 12.97 0.53 14.53
C THR A 160 13.08 2.03 14.74
N THR A 161 14.04 2.63 14.06
CA THR A 161 14.21 4.09 13.96
C THR A 161 13.56 4.66 12.69
N LYS A 162 13.26 3.79 11.72
CA LYS A 162 12.61 4.20 10.47
C LYS A 162 11.14 4.51 10.68
N PRO A 163 10.56 5.41 9.86
CA PRO A 163 9.13 5.65 9.88
C PRO A 163 8.30 4.38 9.67
N VAL A 164 7.28 4.21 10.50
CA VAL A 164 6.35 3.06 10.49
C VAL A 164 4.99 3.51 9.99
N TYR A 165 4.52 2.92 8.90
CA TYR A 165 3.21 3.14 8.31
C TYR A 165 2.33 1.91 8.52
N MET A 166 1.18 2.09 9.16
CA MET A 166 0.25 0.98 9.37
C MET A 166 -0.69 0.87 8.16
N LYS A 167 -0.67 -0.29 7.46
CA LYS A 167 -1.53 -0.53 6.30
C LYS A 167 -2.85 -1.14 6.71
N LEU A 168 -3.92 -0.34 6.65
CA LEU A 168 -5.24 -0.66 7.17
C LEU A 168 -6.10 -1.47 6.19
N SER A 169 -6.93 -2.32 6.78
CA SER A 169 -7.96 -3.09 6.07
C SER A 169 -9.26 -2.28 5.94
N PRO A 170 -9.93 -2.30 4.78
CA PRO A 170 -11.28 -1.74 4.65
C PRO A 170 -12.37 -2.60 5.28
N ASN A 171 -12.04 -3.84 5.69
CA ASN A 171 -13.01 -4.82 6.18
C ASN A 171 -13.25 -4.65 7.69
N VAL A 172 -13.58 -3.43 8.09
CA VAL A 172 -13.87 -3.01 9.47
C VAL A 172 -15.14 -2.16 9.50
N THR A 173 -15.76 -2.04 10.65
CA THR A 173 -16.97 -1.24 10.82
C THR A 173 -16.64 0.26 10.85
N ASP A 174 -15.58 0.64 11.56
CA ASP A 174 -15.10 2.03 11.68
C ASP A 174 -13.59 2.06 11.44
N ILE A 175 -13.17 2.62 10.30
CA ILE A 175 -11.77 2.76 9.93
C ILE A 175 -11.06 3.81 10.80
N LYS A 176 -11.79 4.81 11.31
CA LYS A 176 -11.26 5.89 12.15
C LYS A 176 -10.77 5.36 13.49
N GLU A 177 -11.49 4.40 14.07
CA GLU A 177 -11.07 3.76 15.32
C GLU A 177 -9.73 3.06 15.16
N ILE A 178 -9.54 2.33 14.06
CA ILE A 178 -8.29 1.63 13.75
C ILE A 178 -7.14 2.62 13.48
N ALA A 179 -7.42 3.71 12.76
CA ALA A 179 -6.45 4.75 12.46
C ALA A 179 -5.95 5.46 13.73
N ARG A 180 -6.86 5.85 14.64
CA ARG A 180 -6.51 6.43 15.94
C ARG A 180 -5.66 5.48 16.77
N ALA A 181 -6.00 4.20 16.78
CA ALA A 181 -5.22 3.19 17.51
C ALA A 181 -3.79 3.05 16.97
N ALA A 182 -3.58 3.17 15.65
CA ALA A 182 -2.26 3.22 15.05
C ALA A 182 -1.49 4.47 15.49
N GLU A 183 -2.11 5.66 15.46
CA GLU A 183 -1.52 6.92 15.93
C GLU A 183 -1.16 6.85 17.43
N GLU A 184 -2.06 6.38 18.29
CA GLU A 184 -1.82 6.16 19.73
C GLU A 184 -0.71 5.15 19.99
N GLY A 185 -0.50 4.19 19.10
CA GLY A 185 0.61 3.25 19.11
C GLY A 185 1.95 3.84 18.68
N GLY A 186 1.96 5.08 18.16
CA GLY A 186 3.17 5.79 17.73
C GLY A 186 3.52 5.56 16.26
N ALA A 187 2.57 5.20 15.40
CA ALA A 187 2.78 5.16 13.95
C ALA A 187 3.21 6.54 13.42
N ASP A 188 4.04 6.55 12.40
CA ASP A 188 4.50 7.78 11.72
C ASP A 188 3.64 8.10 10.48
N GLY A 189 2.75 7.18 10.09
CA GLY A 189 1.82 7.37 8.98
C GLY A 189 0.87 6.19 8.82
N ILE A 190 -0.08 6.35 7.92
CA ILE A 190 -1.11 5.36 7.61
C ILE A 190 -1.13 5.12 6.11
N SER A 191 -1.21 3.86 5.68
CA SER A 191 -1.59 3.52 4.30
C SER A 191 -2.92 2.81 4.29
N LEU A 192 -3.81 3.20 3.41
CA LEU A 192 -5.13 2.59 3.24
C LEU A 192 -5.68 2.84 1.85
N ILE A 193 -6.40 1.88 1.30
CA ILE A 193 -6.91 0.66 1.89
C ILE A 193 -6.22 -0.58 1.31
N ASN A 194 -6.17 -1.66 2.09
CA ASN A 194 -5.96 -2.97 1.50
C ASN A 194 -7.24 -3.38 0.73
N THR A 195 -7.27 -4.59 0.18
CA THR A 195 -8.38 -5.03 -0.68
C THR A 195 -9.68 -5.30 0.10
N LEU A 196 -10.80 -4.91 -0.48
CA LEU A 196 -12.14 -5.20 0.05
C LEU A 196 -12.48 -6.67 -0.18
N MET A 197 -13.05 -7.35 0.80
CA MET A 197 -13.44 -8.76 0.65
C MET A 197 -14.55 -8.92 -0.39
N GLY A 198 -14.31 -9.80 -1.36
CA GLY A 198 -15.24 -10.08 -2.44
C GLY A 198 -15.29 -11.56 -2.82
N MET A 199 -16.24 -11.91 -3.68
CA MET A 199 -16.42 -13.25 -4.22
C MET A 199 -17.03 -13.19 -5.63
N ARG A 200 -16.66 -14.17 -6.46
CA ARG A 200 -17.31 -14.40 -7.75
C ARG A 200 -17.56 -15.89 -7.98
N ILE A 201 -18.67 -16.22 -8.62
CA ILE A 201 -19.06 -17.60 -8.98
C ILE A 201 -19.07 -17.72 -10.50
N ASP A 202 -18.42 -18.76 -11.01
CA ASP A 202 -18.57 -19.21 -12.39
C ASP A 202 -19.87 -19.99 -12.51
N ILE A 203 -20.84 -19.41 -13.21
CA ILE A 203 -22.20 -19.98 -13.33
C ILE A 203 -22.22 -21.28 -14.14
N ASN A 204 -21.29 -21.45 -15.08
CA ASN A 204 -21.19 -22.65 -15.90
C ASN A 204 -20.58 -23.82 -15.10
N ARG A 205 -19.51 -23.52 -14.33
CA ARG A 205 -18.85 -24.51 -13.46
C ARG A 205 -19.58 -24.68 -12.12
N ARG A 206 -20.48 -23.77 -11.76
CA ARG A 206 -21.22 -23.70 -10.47
C ARG A 206 -20.27 -23.75 -9.26
N LYS A 207 -19.14 -23.04 -9.36
CA LYS A 207 -18.08 -23.00 -8.33
C LYS A 207 -17.49 -21.60 -8.24
N PRO A 208 -16.88 -21.24 -7.08
CA PRO A 208 -16.08 -20.03 -6.97
C PRO A 208 -14.98 -19.98 -8.04
N VAL A 209 -14.69 -18.78 -8.54
CA VAL A 209 -13.68 -18.55 -9.60
C VAL A 209 -12.25 -18.74 -9.10
N ILE A 210 -12.00 -18.56 -7.81
CA ILE A 210 -10.68 -18.77 -7.17
C ILE A 210 -10.73 -19.89 -6.13
N ALA A 211 -9.62 -20.57 -5.91
CA ALA A 211 -9.53 -21.75 -5.04
C ALA A 211 -9.95 -21.45 -3.58
N ASN A 212 -9.60 -20.29 -3.04
CA ASN A 212 -9.96 -19.88 -1.68
C ASN A 212 -11.39 -19.34 -1.55
N LYS A 213 -12.22 -19.46 -2.60
CA LYS A 213 -13.63 -19.02 -2.65
C LYS A 213 -13.81 -17.51 -2.54
N LYS A 214 -13.25 -16.86 -1.50
CA LYS A 214 -13.24 -15.42 -1.26
C LYS A 214 -11.85 -14.86 -1.48
N GLY A 215 -11.76 -13.60 -1.89
CA GLY A 215 -10.49 -12.90 -2.09
C GLY A 215 -10.65 -11.39 -1.98
N GLY A 216 -9.54 -10.69 -2.00
CA GLY A 216 -9.52 -9.23 -2.00
C GLY A 216 -9.94 -8.68 -3.37
N PHE A 217 -10.92 -7.80 -3.40
CA PHE A 217 -11.39 -7.08 -4.57
C PHE A 217 -10.62 -5.75 -4.69
N SER A 218 -10.10 -5.48 -5.88
CA SER A 218 -9.38 -4.26 -6.22
C SER A 218 -9.68 -3.83 -7.65
N GLY A 219 -9.34 -2.58 -8.00
CA GLY A 219 -9.61 -1.99 -9.31
C GLY A 219 -10.49 -0.75 -9.24
N PRO A 220 -10.86 -0.13 -10.38
CA PRO A 220 -11.57 1.16 -10.42
C PRO A 220 -12.85 1.20 -9.59
N ALA A 221 -13.59 0.09 -9.50
CA ALA A 221 -14.83 0.02 -8.70
C ALA A 221 -14.61 0.27 -7.18
N ILE A 222 -13.37 0.16 -6.69
CA ILE A 222 -13.04 0.38 -5.28
C ILE A 222 -12.70 1.85 -4.98
N PHE A 223 -12.42 2.66 -5.99
CA PHE A 223 -11.96 4.05 -5.81
C PHE A 223 -12.87 4.87 -4.88
N PRO A 224 -14.21 4.94 -5.06
CA PRO A 224 -15.07 5.73 -4.17
C PRO A 224 -15.06 5.24 -2.71
N VAL A 225 -14.83 3.94 -2.50
CA VAL A 225 -14.73 3.37 -1.14
C VAL A 225 -13.41 3.77 -0.50
N ALA A 226 -12.30 3.67 -1.24
CA ALA A 226 -10.97 4.07 -0.78
C ALA A 226 -10.92 5.57 -0.48
N LEU A 227 -11.45 6.40 -1.39
CA LEU A 227 -11.51 7.86 -1.26
C LEU A 227 -12.24 8.27 0.02
N ARG A 228 -13.45 7.71 0.26
CA ARG A 228 -14.22 7.96 1.49
C ARG A 228 -13.41 7.58 2.74
N MET A 229 -12.73 6.43 2.73
CA MET A 229 -11.96 5.98 3.89
C MET A 229 -10.74 6.85 4.14
N VAL A 230 -10.05 7.34 3.10
CA VAL A 230 -8.96 8.33 3.23
C VAL A 230 -9.49 9.62 3.83
N TYR A 231 -10.63 10.13 3.34
CA TYR A 231 -11.29 11.33 3.87
C TYR A 231 -11.58 11.17 5.37
N GLU A 232 -12.22 10.07 5.78
CA GLU A 232 -12.57 9.78 7.18
C GLU A 232 -11.31 9.65 8.08
N VAL A 233 -10.23 9.05 7.58
CA VAL A 233 -8.97 8.90 8.34
C VAL A 233 -8.24 10.24 8.48
N TYR A 234 -8.27 11.08 7.46
CA TYR A 234 -7.70 12.44 7.53
C TYR A 234 -8.37 13.29 8.61
N GLU A 235 -9.70 13.16 8.78
CA GLU A 235 -10.41 13.81 9.90
C GLU A 235 -10.06 13.23 11.27
N ALA A 236 -9.62 11.99 11.33
CA ALA A 236 -9.48 11.24 12.57
C ALA A 236 -8.06 11.28 13.16
N THR A 237 -7.04 11.60 12.36
CA THR A 237 -5.61 11.56 12.74
C THR A 237 -4.84 12.74 12.16
N ASN A 238 -3.65 13.03 12.72
CA ASN A 238 -2.73 14.03 12.18
C ASN A 238 -1.58 13.40 11.37
N LEU A 239 -1.67 12.10 11.09
CA LEU A 239 -0.61 11.36 10.41
C LEU A 239 -0.67 11.56 8.88
N PRO A 240 0.48 11.61 8.19
CA PRO A 240 0.50 11.56 6.73
C PRO A 240 -0.11 10.25 6.23
N ILE A 241 -0.86 10.34 5.12
CA ILE A 241 -1.64 9.24 4.57
C ILE A 241 -1.12 8.86 3.19
N ILE A 242 -0.96 7.56 2.95
CA ILE A 242 -0.80 7.00 1.59
C ILE A 242 -2.14 6.41 1.17
N GLY A 243 -2.80 7.05 0.19
CA GLY A 243 -4.08 6.58 -0.35
C GLY A 243 -3.90 5.45 -1.36
N ILE A 244 -4.69 4.37 -1.23
CA ILE A 244 -4.59 3.17 -2.06
C ILE A 244 -6.00 2.67 -2.41
N GLY A 245 -6.25 2.38 -3.68
CA GLY A 245 -7.48 1.70 -4.12
C GLY A 245 -8.13 2.37 -5.31
N GLY A 246 -8.12 1.66 -6.42
CA GLY A 246 -8.82 2.04 -7.66
C GLY A 246 -8.21 3.18 -8.47
N ILE A 247 -7.13 3.79 -8.02
CA ILE A 247 -6.43 4.88 -8.70
C ILE A 247 -5.91 4.39 -10.05
N SER A 248 -6.23 5.10 -11.14
CA SER A 248 -5.90 4.74 -12.52
C SER A 248 -5.56 5.93 -13.43
N SER A 249 -5.68 7.17 -12.95
CA SER A 249 -5.40 8.41 -13.67
C SER A 249 -4.70 9.44 -12.79
N ALA A 250 -4.19 10.52 -13.40
CA ALA A 250 -3.65 11.67 -12.67
C ALA A 250 -4.74 12.44 -11.92
N GLU A 251 -5.96 12.49 -12.47
CA GLU A 251 -7.12 13.06 -11.80
C GLU A 251 -7.47 12.31 -10.52
N ASP A 252 -7.43 10.97 -10.54
CA ASP A 252 -7.65 10.16 -9.32
C ASP A 252 -6.60 10.46 -8.24
N VAL A 253 -5.35 10.73 -8.63
CA VAL A 253 -4.28 11.14 -7.69
C VAL A 253 -4.64 12.47 -7.03
N ILE A 254 -5.03 13.47 -7.81
CA ILE A 254 -5.43 14.79 -7.30
C ILE A 254 -6.64 14.65 -6.36
N GLU A 255 -7.65 13.88 -6.76
CA GLU A 255 -8.86 13.66 -5.94
C GLU A 255 -8.51 12.99 -4.60
N MET A 256 -7.65 11.97 -4.62
CA MET A 256 -7.19 11.27 -3.42
C MET A 256 -6.39 12.21 -2.49
N MET A 257 -5.56 13.09 -3.05
CA MET A 257 -4.82 14.09 -2.26
C MET A 257 -5.75 15.17 -1.70
N MET A 258 -6.76 15.61 -2.45
CA MET A 258 -7.80 16.51 -1.93
C MET A 258 -8.58 15.92 -0.75
N ALA A 259 -8.77 14.60 -0.73
CA ALA A 259 -9.36 13.89 0.40
C ALA A 259 -8.43 13.75 1.62
N GLY A 260 -7.12 14.05 1.48
CA GLY A 260 -6.16 14.05 2.59
C GLY A 260 -4.95 13.13 2.41
N ALA A 261 -4.82 12.41 1.29
CA ALA A 261 -3.61 11.63 1.03
C ALA A 261 -2.42 12.56 0.75
N THR A 262 -1.26 12.21 1.32
CA THR A 262 0.04 12.86 1.03
C THR A 262 0.72 12.22 -0.18
N ALA A 263 0.53 10.92 -0.36
CA ALA A 263 1.00 10.16 -1.52
C ALA A 263 -0.01 9.06 -1.86
N VAL A 264 0.20 8.38 -2.97
CA VAL A 264 -0.71 7.33 -3.44
C VAL A 264 0.03 6.06 -3.83
N GLN A 265 -0.63 4.89 -3.64
CA GLN A 265 -0.13 3.64 -4.18
C GLN A 265 -1.05 3.13 -5.31
N ILE A 266 -0.43 2.83 -6.46
CA ILE A 266 -1.10 2.31 -7.65
C ILE A 266 -1.07 0.77 -7.60
N GLY A 267 -2.24 0.15 -7.50
CA GLY A 267 -2.39 -1.30 -7.37
C GLY A 267 -2.79 -1.99 -8.67
N ALA A 268 -4.08 -2.31 -8.82
CA ALA A 268 -4.63 -3.07 -9.93
C ALA A 268 -4.31 -2.49 -11.32
N ALA A 269 -4.18 -1.17 -11.43
CA ALA A 269 -3.82 -0.52 -12.70
C ALA A 269 -2.48 -1.03 -13.25
N ASN A 270 -1.47 -1.30 -12.40
CA ASN A 270 -0.19 -1.88 -12.83
C ASN A 270 -0.32 -3.29 -13.43
N LEU A 271 -1.32 -4.05 -13.01
CA LEU A 271 -1.55 -5.41 -13.54
C LEU A 271 -2.27 -5.38 -14.89
N ILE A 272 -3.04 -4.31 -15.16
CA ILE A 272 -3.76 -4.09 -16.42
C ILE A 272 -2.84 -3.42 -17.44
N ASN A 273 -2.12 -2.40 -17.01
CA ASN A 273 -1.19 -1.62 -17.84
C ASN A 273 0.14 -1.45 -17.09
N PRO A 274 1.22 -2.14 -17.51
CA PRO A 274 2.54 -1.99 -16.87
C PRO A 274 3.10 -0.56 -16.90
N MET A 275 2.59 0.30 -17.79
CA MET A 275 2.98 1.71 -17.91
C MET A 275 2.18 2.65 -17.00
N ALA A 276 1.16 2.16 -16.27
CA ALA A 276 0.21 2.99 -15.54
C ALA A 276 0.88 4.02 -14.61
N CYS A 277 1.84 3.61 -13.78
CA CYS A 277 2.55 4.56 -12.91
C CYS A 277 3.28 5.64 -13.70
N LYS A 278 3.97 5.27 -14.79
CA LYS A 278 4.69 6.21 -15.64
C LYS A 278 3.72 7.22 -16.28
N GLU A 279 2.65 6.74 -16.89
CA GLU A 279 1.64 7.58 -17.56
C GLU A 279 1.02 8.58 -16.56
N ILE A 280 0.63 8.13 -15.38
CA ILE A 280 0.12 8.99 -14.30
C ILE A 280 1.14 10.06 -13.90
N ILE A 281 2.43 9.70 -13.71
CA ILE A 281 3.48 10.66 -13.35
C ILE A 281 3.67 11.72 -14.43
N GLU A 282 3.67 11.32 -15.71
CA GLU A 282 3.86 12.25 -16.86
C GLU A 282 2.64 13.15 -17.05
N GLU A 283 1.44 12.68 -16.76
CA GLU A 283 0.19 13.44 -16.89
C GLU A 283 -0.07 14.39 -15.72
N LEU A 284 0.39 14.03 -14.50
CA LEU A 284 0.11 14.78 -13.27
C LEU A 284 0.43 16.29 -13.37
N PRO A 285 1.61 16.71 -13.88
CA PRO A 285 1.90 18.16 -14.06
C PRO A 285 0.96 18.86 -15.03
N LEU A 286 0.38 18.16 -15.98
CA LEU A 286 -0.56 18.74 -16.96
C LEU A 286 -1.92 18.96 -16.31
N VAL A 287 -2.40 17.97 -15.52
CA VAL A 287 -3.63 18.11 -14.74
C VAL A 287 -3.52 19.22 -13.71
N MET A 288 -2.40 19.30 -12.97
CA MET A 288 -2.13 20.39 -12.04
C MET A 288 -2.22 21.78 -12.70
N LYS A 289 -1.58 21.93 -13.87
CA LYS A 289 -1.63 23.20 -14.62
C LYS A 289 -3.05 23.56 -15.05
N LYS A 290 -3.81 22.59 -15.54
CA LYS A 290 -5.23 22.75 -15.94
C LYS A 290 -6.11 23.19 -14.78
N LEU A 291 -5.84 22.69 -13.56
CA LEU A 291 -6.57 23.01 -12.35
C LEU A 291 -6.02 24.26 -11.59
N GLY A 292 -4.93 24.87 -12.08
CA GLY A 292 -4.29 26.01 -11.43
C GLY A 292 -3.53 25.68 -10.15
N ILE A 293 -3.16 24.40 -9.95
CA ILE A 293 -2.41 23.91 -8.79
C ILE A 293 -0.92 24.16 -9.03
N THR A 294 -0.25 24.85 -8.10
CA THR A 294 1.19 25.13 -8.19
C THR A 294 2.06 24.13 -7.42
N SER A 295 1.55 23.62 -6.31
CA SER A 295 2.19 22.58 -5.49
C SER A 295 1.15 21.60 -4.98
N LEU A 296 1.52 20.32 -4.90
CA LEU A 296 0.63 19.28 -4.35
C LEU A 296 0.32 19.50 -2.87
N ASP A 297 1.23 20.10 -2.11
CA ASP A 297 1.00 20.41 -0.69
C ASP A 297 -0.21 21.37 -0.47
N GLU A 298 -0.56 22.19 -1.47
CA GLU A 298 -1.68 23.14 -1.39
C GLU A 298 -3.04 22.44 -1.37
N ILE A 299 -3.10 21.22 -1.90
CA ILE A 299 -4.37 20.50 -2.09
C ILE A 299 -4.59 19.35 -1.09
N ILE A 300 -3.58 19.01 -0.29
CA ILE A 300 -3.75 17.91 0.70
C ILE A 300 -4.85 18.31 1.70
N GLY A 301 -5.93 17.52 1.69
CA GLY A 301 -7.07 17.73 2.57
C GLY A 301 -7.89 18.99 2.28
N ILE A 302 -7.75 19.60 1.09
CA ILE A 302 -8.49 20.82 0.76
C ILE A 302 -10.01 20.59 0.72
N ALA A 303 -10.45 19.35 0.46
CA ALA A 303 -11.86 19.00 0.45
C ALA A 303 -12.53 19.03 1.84
N HIS A 304 -11.77 19.23 2.93
CA HIS A 304 -12.27 19.43 4.29
C HIS A 304 -12.46 20.91 4.66
N LYS A 305 -12.10 21.83 3.78
CA LYS A 305 -12.25 23.26 4.02
C LYS A 305 -13.58 23.73 3.43
N ASP A 306 -14.33 24.52 4.22
CA ASP A 306 -15.55 25.20 3.77
C ASP A 306 -15.24 26.30 2.73
#